data_39d6c97d560846057a9e9fab3823da63
#
_entry.id   39d6c97d560846057a9e9fab3823da63
#
_cell.length_a   1.000
_cell.length_b   1.000
_cell.length_c   1.000
_cell.angle_alpha   90.00
_cell.angle_beta   90.00
_cell.angle_gamma   90.00
#
_symmetry.space_group_name_H-M   'P 1'
#
loop_
_entity.id
_entity.type
_entity.pdbx_description
1 polymer ?
#
loop_
_entity_poly.entity_id
_entity_poly.type
_entity_poly.pdbx_seq_one_letter_code
_entity_poly.pdbx_strand_id
1 'polypeptide(L)'
;MLIGYMRNFIKPPIMAEITARFCKAYGLDMVYALPSGVDMVNNKVKGKMLIDDTWIDVTTDLPTFFDISPYCFKAKNSKIMNYLRKNTILSDDRTNLLSKEKLQDKLVEDEKFSHLVIPTEDVKDVTTVKNFVQKYGTIVLKPLRGERGKGVYILTEKMESYILGYKKSEKEISFKDLEMFVKERTEERKYIMQKYINSRTNNGDPFDCRVHVEKNGEGKWQIARKYIRIGIGQKVISNVNQGGGIADSDVFFKANFPDLWEEIELKLDELGNTLPYKIEELRGTSIMSLGMDVAVHSDGSLSIFEVNGAPATAALKAEAALLRTQYYVHMLKKINRK
;
A
#
# COMPACT_ATOMS: atom_id res chain seq x y z
N MET A 1 5.71 -6.53 29.55
CA MET A 1 6.09 -7.32 28.33
C MET A 1 6.68 -6.38 27.29
N LEU A 2 7.77 -6.80 26.59
CA LEU A 2 8.53 -5.93 25.70
C LEU A 2 8.24 -6.21 24.21
N ILE A 3 8.01 -5.13 23.43
CA ILE A 3 7.85 -5.13 21.97
C ILE A 3 9.02 -4.40 21.33
N GLY A 4 9.56 -4.94 20.23
CA GLY A 4 10.48 -4.27 19.36
C GLY A 4 9.72 -3.48 18.26
N TYR A 5 10.05 -2.20 18.10
CA TYR A 5 9.54 -1.35 17.02
C TYR A 5 10.71 -0.89 16.15
N MET A 6 10.94 -1.60 15.03
CA MET A 6 12.15 -1.39 14.23
C MET A 6 11.89 -0.56 12.99
N ARG A 7 12.63 0.52 12.86
CA ARG A 7 12.59 1.42 11.70
C ARG A 7 14.03 1.75 11.25
N ASN A 8 14.16 2.48 10.15
CA ASN A 8 15.46 2.92 9.60
C ASN A 8 15.71 4.44 9.79
N PHE A 9 14.95 5.10 10.65
CA PHE A 9 15.11 6.51 11.00
C PHE A 9 15.78 6.63 12.36
N ILE A 10 16.80 7.50 12.47
CA ILE A 10 17.52 7.73 13.74
C ILE A 10 16.57 8.34 14.78
N LYS A 11 15.82 9.38 14.38
CA LYS A 11 14.83 10.01 15.25
C LYS A 11 13.51 9.24 15.19
N PRO A 12 12.95 8.81 16.35
CA PRO A 12 11.64 8.18 16.37
C PRO A 12 10.57 9.09 15.73
N PRO A 13 9.80 8.60 14.75
CA PRO A 13 8.73 9.39 14.14
C PRO A 13 7.52 9.48 15.09
N ILE A 14 6.63 10.46 14.86
CA ILE A 14 5.37 10.61 15.62
C ILE A 14 4.58 9.30 15.75
N MET A 15 4.55 8.48 14.70
CA MET A 15 3.87 7.17 14.75
C MET A 15 4.48 6.25 15.84
N ALA A 16 5.79 6.29 16.05
CA ALA A 16 6.43 5.51 17.11
C ALA A 16 6.06 6.04 18.50
N GLU A 17 5.96 7.36 18.67
CA GLU A 17 5.53 7.96 19.91
C GLU A 17 4.09 7.60 20.28
N ILE A 18 3.16 7.76 19.34
CA ILE A 18 1.75 7.37 19.53
C ILE A 18 1.65 5.89 19.88
N THR A 19 2.38 5.02 19.15
CA THR A 19 2.40 3.58 19.43
C THR A 19 2.97 3.27 20.81
N ALA A 20 4.05 3.95 21.24
CA ALA A 20 4.63 3.75 22.58
C ALA A 20 3.64 4.13 23.70
N ARG A 21 2.88 5.21 23.53
CA ARG A 21 1.84 5.64 24.47
C ARG A 21 0.72 4.61 24.59
N PHE A 22 0.22 4.09 23.45
CA PHE A 22 -0.74 3.01 23.48
C PHE A 22 -0.17 1.73 24.09
N CYS A 23 1.07 1.36 23.77
CA CYS A 23 1.73 0.22 24.41
C CYS A 23 1.73 0.37 25.94
N LYS A 24 2.09 1.54 26.45
CA LYS A 24 2.07 1.82 27.90
C LYS A 24 0.67 1.65 28.50
N ALA A 25 -0.36 2.18 27.83
CA ALA A 25 -1.76 2.04 28.28
C ALA A 25 -2.24 0.58 28.30
N TYR A 26 -1.66 -0.29 27.46
CA TYR A 26 -1.95 -1.73 27.40
C TYR A 26 -0.97 -2.57 28.25
N GLY A 27 -0.15 -1.95 29.11
CA GLY A 27 0.82 -2.65 29.96
C GLY A 27 2.01 -3.26 29.23
N LEU A 28 2.35 -2.70 28.05
CA LEU A 28 3.51 -3.09 27.27
C LEU A 28 4.61 -2.04 27.33
N ASP A 29 5.84 -2.48 27.30
CA ASP A 29 6.99 -1.64 26.99
C ASP A 29 7.35 -1.76 25.51
N MET A 30 7.80 -0.67 24.89
CA MET A 30 8.20 -0.66 23.48
C MET A 30 9.61 -0.08 23.34
N VAL A 31 10.54 -0.87 22.78
CA VAL A 31 11.86 -0.37 22.38
C VAL A 31 11.86 0.00 20.91
N TYR A 32 12.08 1.28 20.62
CA TYR A 32 12.36 1.78 19.28
C TYR A 32 13.80 1.48 18.90
N ALA A 33 14.03 0.74 17.83
CA ALA A 33 15.36 0.30 17.44
C ALA A 33 15.65 0.52 15.96
N LEU A 34 16.92 0.73 15.64
CA LEU A 34 17.48 0.60 14.31
C LEU A 34 18.02 -0.83 14.12
N PRO A 35 18.13 -1.35 12.89
CA PRO A 35 18.80 -2.62 12.64
C PRO A 35 20.21 -2.70 13.27
N SER A 36 20.98 -1.61 13.19
CA SER A 36 22.32 -1.51 13.79
C SER A 36 22.37 -1.60 15.32
N GLY A 37 21.23 -1.47 15.99
CA GLY A 37 21.13 -1.60 17.44
C GLY A 37 21.04 -3.06 17.94
N VAL A 38 20.92 -4.03 17.04
CA VAL A 38 20.82 -5.46 17.40
C VAL A 38 22.22 -6.02 17.70
N ASP A 39 22.42 -6.44 18.93
CA ASP A 39 23.60 -7.18 19.38
C ASP A 39 23.30 -8.68 19.29
N MET A 40 23.79 -9.30 18.21
CA MET A 40 23.55 -10.71 17.90
C MET A 40 24.36 -11.65 18.80
N VAL A 41 25.44 -11.16 19.47
CA VAL A 41 26.30 -11.97 20.34
C VAL A 41 25.65 -12.10 21.71
N ASN A 42 25.20 -10.97 22.27
CA ASN A 42 24.65 -10.93 23.62
C ASN A 42 23.13 -11.05 23.64
N ASN A 43 22.49 -11.22 22.49
CA ASN A 43 21.04 -11.32 22.33
C ASN A 43 20.30 -10.11 22.93
N LYS A 44 20.81 -8.89 22.64
CA LYS A 44 20.30 -7.63 23.17
C LYS A 44 19.99 -6.62 22.07
N VAL A 45 19.20 -5.62 22.42
CA VAL A 45 18.85 -4.49 21.54
C VAL A 45 19.17 -3.18 22.21
N LYS A 46 20.02 -2.37 21.56
CA LYS A 46 20.23 -0.96 21.87
C LYS A 46 19.22 -0.12 21.11
N GLY A 47 18.46 0.70 21.81
CA GLY A 47 17.39 1.50 21.23
C GLY A 47 16.96 2.62 22.14
N LYS A 48 15.71 3.08 21.94
CA LYS A 48 15.11 4.13 22.77
C LYS A 48 13.77 3.68 23.30
N MET A 49 13.46 4.05 24.54
CA MET A 49 12.13 3.88 25.14
C MET A 49 11.55 5.25 25.49
N LEU A 50 10.25 5.39 25.34
CA LEU A 50 9.53 6.59 25.75
C LEU A 50 9.21 6.48 27.26
N ILE A 51 9.88 7.29 28.07
CA ILE A 51 9.71 7.36 29.52
C ILE A 51 9.46 8.83 29.88
N ASP A 52 8.36 9.09 30.58
CA ASP A 52 7.93 10.44 30.97
C ASP A 52 8.05 11.46 29.81
N ASP A 53 7.46 11.08 28.66
CA ASP A 53 7.42 11.86 27.43
C ASP A 53 8.79 12.13 26.76
N THR A 54 9.85 11.47 27.23
CA THR A 54 11.21 11.63 26.70
C THR A 54 11.75 10.31 26.16
N TRP A 55 12.38 10.35 24.98
CA TRP A 55 13.06 9.20 24.40
C TRP A 55 14.44 9.01 25.05
N ILE A 56 14.57 7.97 25.87
CA ILE A 56 15.79 7.63 26.63
C ILE A 56 16.48 6.45 25.96
N ASP A 57 17.81 6.51 25.83
CA ASP A 57 18.61 5.41 25.30
C ASP A 57 18.64 4.26 26.32
N VAL A 58 18.37 3.07 25.83
CA VAL A 58 18.29 1.84 26.64
C VAL A 58 18.97 0.67 25.94
N THR A 59 19.37 -0.32 26.74
CA THR A 59 19.74 -1.66 26.25
C THR A 59 18.80 -2.67 26.88
N THR A 60 18.08 -3.43 26.06
CA THR A 60 17.10 -4.44 26.50
C THR A 60 17.51 -5.82 26.05
N ASP A 61 16.86 -6.84 26.60
CA ASP A 61 16.86 -8.16 25.97
C ASP A 61 16.18 -8.12 24.61
N LEU A 62 16.46 -9.11 23.77
CA LEU A 62 15.83 -9.19 22.43
C LEU A 62 14.32 -9.42 22.58
N PRO A 63 13.48 -8.49 22.09
CA PRO A 63 12.02 -8.69 22.09
C PRO A 63 11.61 -9.93 21.31
N THR A 64 10.63 -10.67 21.80
CA THR A 64 10.09 -11.86 21.13
C THR A 64 9.25 -11.53 19.90
N PHE A 65 8.76 -10.29 19.80
CA PHE A 65 8.01 -9.80 18.64
C PHE A 65 8.53 -8.43 18.20
N PHE A 66 8.68 -8.25 16.88
CA PHE A 66 9.03 -6.97 16.27
C PHE A 66 8.00 -6.50 15.25
N ASP A 67 7.48 -5.30 15.43
CA ASP A 67 6.91 -4.51 14.34
C ASP A 67 8.04 -3.91 13.52
N ILE A 68 8.25 -4.44 12.31
CA ILE A 68 9.40 -4.12 11.49
C ILE A 68 9.00 -3.45 10.17
N SER A 69 9.66 -2.33 9.86
CA SER A 69 9.46 -1.66 8.56
C SER A 69 10.14 -2.42 7.42
N PRO A 70 9.49 -2.52 6.23
CA PRO A 70 10.13 -3.06 5.02
C PRO A 70 11.48 -2.42 4.67
N TYR A 71 11.64 -1.15 4.99
CA TYR A 71 12.89 -0.41 4.74
C TYR A 71 14.08 -0.88 5.59
N CYS A 72 13.84 -1.73 6.59
CA CYS A 72 14.91 -2.38 7.35
C CYS A 72 15.56 -3.54 6.59
N PHE A 73 14.88 -4.14 5.61
CA PHE A 73 15.35 -5.30 4.82
C PHE A 73 16.26 -4.91 3.66
N LYS A 74 17.13 -3.92 3.84
CA LYS A 74 18.17 -3.57 2.85
C LYS A 74 19.32 -4.57 2.90
N ALA A 75 20.04 -4.76 1.79
CA ALA A 75 21.14 -5.71 1.68
C ALA A 75 22.19 -5.59 2.80
N LYS A 76 22.53 -4.36 3.22
CA LYS A 76 23.45 -4.11 4.34
C LYS A 76 23.00 -4.67 5.68
N ASN A 77 21.71 -4.92 5.87
CA ASN A 77 21.12 -5.43 7.10
C ASN A 77 20.81 -6.94 7.03
N SER A 78 21.20 -7.64 5.95
CA SER A 78 20.80 -9.03 5.69
C SER A 78 21.15 -9.98 6.84
N LYS A 79 22.33 -9.85 7.43
CA LYS A 79 22.78 -10.67 8.58
C LYS A 79 21.85 -10.50 9.79
N ILE A 80 21.52 -9.25 10.12
CA ILE A 80 20.64 -8.89 11.24
C ILE A 80 19.21 -9.40 10.98
N MET A 81 18.69 -9.21 9.76
CA MET A 81 17.35 -9.67 9.41
C MET A 81 17.24 -11.20 9.48
N ASN A 82 18.27 -11.92 9.02
CA ASN A 82 18.32 -13.38 9.13
C ASN A 82 18.41 -13.84 10.60
N TYR A 83 19.16 -13.13 11.43
CA TYR A 83 19.21 -13.41 12.86
C TYR A 83 17.86 -13.20 13.54
N LEU A 84 17.17 -12.08 13.25
CA LEU A 84 15.86 -11.79 13.82
C LEU A 84 14.80 -12.79 13.39
N ARG A 85 14.77 -13.22 12.12
CA ARG A 85 13.85 -14.27 11.65
C ARG A 85 13.99 -15.59 12.41
N LYS A 86 15.20 -15.92 12.88
CA LYS A 86 15.49 -17.17 13.62
C LYS A 86 15.14 -17.08 15.11
N ASN A 87 15.22 -15.89 15.69
CA ASN A 87 15.17 -15.71 17.15
C ASN A 87 13.94 -14.94 17.64
N THR A 88 13.15 -14.34 16.71
CA THR A 88 11.97 -13.54 17.06
C THR A 88 10.86 -13.75 16.04
N ILE A 89 9.67 -13.27 16.33
CA ILE A 89 8.56 -13.17 15.37
C ILE A 89 8.53 -11.75 14.80
N LEU A 90 8.50 -11.63 13.48
CA LEU A 90 8.42 -10.36 12.78
C LEU A 90 6.98 -10.12 12.30
N SER A 91 6.54 -8.85 12.33
CA SER A 91 5.22 -8.45 11.82
C SER A 91 5.03 -8.72 10.31
N ASP A 92 6.12 -8.75 9.57
CA ASP A 92 6.25 -9.25 8.20
C ASP A 92 7.72 -9.68 8.01
N ASP A 93 7.98 -10.97 7.86
CA ASP A 93 9.33 -11.49 7.67
C ASP A 93 9.89 -11.30 6.25
N ARG A 94 9.03 -10.93 5.32
CA ARG A 94 9.28 -10.63 3.91
C ARG A 94 9.93 -11.78 3.12
N THR A 95 9.69 -13.01 3.52
CA THR A 95 10.24 -14.18 2.83
C THR A 95 9.53 -14.48 1.52
N ASN A 96 8.20 -14.42 1.49
CA ASN A 96 7.37 -14.78 0.33
C ASN A 96 6.64 -13.53 -0.23
N LEU A 97 7.42 -12.52 -0.65
CA LEU A 97 6.83 -11.34 -1.27
C LEU A 97 6.27 -11.68 -2.65
N LEU A 98 5.03 -11.31 -2.85
CA LEU A 98 4.45 -11.28 -4.19
C LEU A 98 4.80 -9.96 -4.88
N SER A 99 5.34 -10.02 -6.08
CA SER A 99 5.39 -8.83 -6.94
C SER A 99 3.97 -8.41 -7.33
N LYS A 100 3.80 -7.17 -7.76
CA LYS A 100 2.47 -6.66 -8.17
C LYS A 100 1.88 -7.51 -9.30
N GLU A 101 2.72 -7.93 -10.25
CA GLU A 101 2.34 -8.80 -11.38
C GLU A 101 1.86 -10.16 -10.87
N LYS A 102 2.67 -10.84 -10.05
CA LYS A 102 2.31 -12.16 -9.50
C LYS A 102 1.03 -12.12 -8.66
N LEU A 103 0.82 -11.03 -7.90
CA LEU A 103 -0.42 -10.85 -7.16
C LEU A 103 -1.60 -10.68 -8.12
N GLN A 104 -1.44 -9.87 -9.16
CA GLN A 104 -2.46 -9.66 -10.17
C GLN A 104 -2.81 -10.96 -10.90
N ASP A 105 -1.79 -11.74 -11.35
CA ASP A 105 -2.00 -13.04 -12.01
C ASP A 105 -2.79 -14.00 -11.12
N LYS A 106 -2.43 -14.07 -9.82
CA LYS A 106 -3.12 -14.92 -8.85
C LYS A 106 -4.57 -14.47 -8.56
N LEU A 107 -4.83 -13.17 -8.56
CA LEU A 107 -6.18 -12.65 -8.38
C LEU A 107 -7.05 -12.83 -9.63
N VAL A 108 -6.47 -12.82 -10.84
CA VAL A 108 -7.19 -13.15 -12.09
C VAL A 108 -7.69 -14.60 -12.09
N GLU A 109 -6.89 -15.53 -11.53
CA GLU A 109 -7.24 -16.94 -11.41
C GLU A 109 -8.24 -17.23 -10.27
N ASP A 110 -8.53 -16.26 -9.40
CA ASP A 110 -9.38 -16.43 -8.23
C ASP A 110 -10.85 -16.09 -8.55
N GLU A 111 -11.76 -17.02 -8.29
CA GLU A 111 -13.19 -16.86 -8.61
C GLU A 111 -13.82 -15.65 -7.88
N LYS A 112 -13.38 -15.37 -6.66
CA LYS A 112 -13.93 -14.28 -5.84
C LYS A 112 -13.37 -12.91 -6.23
N PHE A 113 -12.10 -12.81 -6.63
CA PHE A 113 -11.41 -11.54 -6.78
C PHE A 113 -11.05 -11.17 -8.22
N SER A 114 -11.25 -12.08 -9.20
CA SER A 114 -10.93 -11.84 -10.62
C SER A 114 -11.60 -10.60 -11.20
N HIS A 115 -12.85 -10.33 -10.83
CA HIS A 115 -13.61 -9.17 -11.31
C HIS A 115 -13.06 -7.81 -10.84
N LEU A 116 -12.22 -7.80 -9.80
CA LEU A 116 -11.56 -6.59 -9.28
C LEU A 116 -10.26 -6.25 -10.01
N VAL A 117 -9.75 -7.17 -10.82
CA VAL A 117 -8.46 -7.01 -11.49
C VAL A 117 -8.59 -6.20 -12.76
N ILE A 118 -7.79 -5.15 -12.89
CA ILE A 118 -7.77 -4.30 -14.07
C ILE A 118 -6.91 -4.98 -15.14
N PRO A 119 -7.44 -5.19 -16.39
CA PRO A 119 -6.67 -5.73 -17.50
C PRO A 119 -5.34 -4.98 -17.68
N THR A 120 -4.24 -5.71 -17.66
CA THR A 120 -2.88 -5.18 -17.68
C THR A 120 -1.99 -6.08 -18.53
N GLU A 121 -1.13 -5.48 -19.36
CA GLU A 121 -0.14 -6.20 -20.18
C GLU A 121 1.20 -5.47 -20.18
N ASP A 122 2.29 -6.18 -20.48
CA ASP A 122 3.62 -5.59 -20.67
C ASP A 122 3.68 -4.77 -21.98
N VAL A 123 4.30 -3.60 -21.93
CA VAL A 123 4.64 -2.83 -23.13
C VAL A 123 5.87 -3.46 -23.77
N LYS A 124 5.67 -4.16 -24.89
CA LYS A 124 6.76 -4.77 -25.69
C LYS A 124 7.25 -3.83 -26.76
N ASP A 125 6.31 -3.28 -27.53
CA ASP A 125 6.53 -2.39 -28.66
C ASP A 125 5.28 -1.52 -28.91
N VAL A 126 5.33 -0.65 -29.91
CA VAL A 126 4.21 0.22 -30.29
C VAL A 126 3.01 -0.58 -30.80
N THR A 127 3.22 -1.73 -31.43
CA THR A 127 2.13 -2.58 -31.96
C THR A 127 1.30 -3.15 -30.82
N THR A 128 1.94 -3.63 -29.75
CA THR A 128 1.23 -4.11 -28.57
C THR A 128 0.44 -2.99 -27.91
N VAL A 129 1.00 -1.76 -27.81
CA VAL A 129 0.30 -0.58 -27.29
C VAL A 129 -0.92 -0.23 -28.17
N LYS A 130 -0.75 -0.22 -29.50
CA LYS A 130 -1.84 0.04 -30.44
C LYS A 130 -2.98 -0.95 -30.27
N ASN A 131 -2.69 -2.25 -30.27
CA ASN A 131 -3.72 -3.28 -30.11
C ASN A 131 -4.47 -3.14 -28.77
N PHE A 132 -3.74 -2.81 -27.70
CA PHE A 132 -4.33 -2.65 -26.38
C PHE A 132 -5.21 -1.40 -26.28
N VAL A 133 -4.76 -0.25 -26.84
CA VAL A 133 -5.59 0.97 -26.85
C VAL A 133 -6.81 0.82 -27.77
N GLN A 134 -6.70 0.12 -28.90
CA GLN A 134 -7.84 -0.21 -29.75
C GLN A 134 -8.90 -1.06 -29.03
N LYS A 135 -8.45 -2.00 -28.17
CA LYS A 135 -9.36 -2.84 -27.39
C LYS A 135 -10.10 -2.08 -26.30
N TYR A 136 -9.45 -1.09 -25.63
CA TYR A 136 -9.98 -0.44 -24.45
C TYR A 136 -10.30 1.06 -24.63
N GLY A 137 -9.98 1.66 -25.76
CA GLY A 137 -10.19 3.08 -26.09
C GLY A 137 -9.23 4.03 -25.37
N THR A 138 -9.10 3.87 -24.06
CA THR A 138 -8.19 4.66 -23.21
C THR A 138 -7.42 3.73 -22.29
N ILE A 139 -6.11 3.95 -22.18
CA ILE A 139 -5.20 3.14 -21.38
C ILE A 139 -4.25 4.00 -20.55
N VAL A 140 -3.69 3.40 -19.52
CA VAL A 140 -2.61 3.98 -18.70
C VAL A 140 -1.31 3.27 -19.04
N LEU A 141 -0.28 4.03 -19.42
CA LEU A 141 1.09 3.57 -19.56
C LEU A 141 1.86 3.96 -18.31
N LYS A 142 2.45 3.00 -17.60
CA LYS A 142 3.18 3.27 -16.35
C LYS A 142 4.40 2.38 -16.18
N PRO A 143 5.47 2.86 -15.51
CA PRO A 143 6.61 2.02 -15.19
C PRO A 143 6.18 0.85 -14.31
N LEU A 144 6.70 -0.34 -14.59
CA LEU A 144 6.49 -1.53 -13.78
C LEU A 144 6.92 -1.31 -12.32
N ARG A 145 8.03 -0.59 -12.13
CA ARG A 145 8.53 -0.14 -10.83
C ARG A 145 8.58 1.38 -10.83
N GLY A 146 7.76 2.00 -10.02
CA GLY A 146 7.70 3.45 -9.91
C GLY A 146 7.02 3.87 -8.61
N GLU A 147 7.29 5.08 -8.17
CA GLU A 147 6.69 5.65 -6.98
C GLU A 147 6.08 7.03 -7.31
N ARG A 148 5.02 7.37 -6.59
CA ARG A 148 4.41 8.71 -6.59
C ARG A 148 3.93 9.20 -7.97
N GLY A 149 3.51 8.29 -8.87
CA GLY A 149 2.93 8.66 -10.17
C GLY A 149 3.92 9.24 -11.20
N LYS A 150 5.23 9.10 -11.00
CA LYS A 150 6.22 9.50 -12.00
C LYS A 150 6.21 8.56 -13.19
N GLY A 151 6.15 9.12 -14.42
CA GLY A 151 6.14 8.35 -15.66
C GLY A 151 4.81 7.66 -15.95
N VAL A 152 3.71 8.11 -15.36
CA VAL A 152 2.35 7.63 -15.64
C VAL A 152 1.72 8.51 -16.69
N TYR A 153 1.31 7.92 -17.82
CA TYR A 153 0.69 8.59 -18.95
C TYR A 153 -0.70 7.98 -19.20
N ILE A 154 -1.62 8.79 -19.71
CA ILE A 154 -2.89 8.32 -20.29
C ILE A 154 -2.75 8.40 -21.80
N LEU A 155 -3.11 7.34 -22.50
CA LEU A 155 -3.18 7.30 -23.96
C LEU A 155 -4.62 7.00 -24.37
N THR A 156 -5.21 7.89 -25.17
CA THR A 156 -6.54 7.72 -25.77
C THR A 156 -6.41 7.68 -27.27
N GLU A 157 -7.05 6.70 -27.90
CA GLU A 157 -7.14 6.60 -29.36
C GLU A 157 -8.14 7.61 -29.92
N LYS A 158 -7.79 8.25 -31.02
CA LYS A 158 -8.66 9.00 -31.93
C LYS A 158 -8.63 8.35 -33.32
N MET A 159 -9.49 8.81 -34.25
CA MET A 159 -9.61 8.18 -35.59
C MET A 159 -8.27 8.02 -36.30
N GLU A 160 -7.40 9.05 -36.32
CA GLU A 160 -6.10 9.04 -37.02
C GLU A 160 -4.92 9.48 -36.14
N SER A 161 -5.13 9.68 -34.84
CA SER A 161 -4.15 10.20 -33.90
C SER A 161 -4.34 9.63 -32.51
N TYR A 162 -3.54 10.07 -31.57
CA TYR A 162 -3.63 9.69 -30.16
C TYR A 162 -3.56 10.94 -29.30
N ILE A 163 -4.27 10.94 -28.16
CA ILE A 163 -4.09 11.94 -27.11
C ILE A 163 -3.19 11.32 -26.04
N LEU A 164 -2.01 11.92 -25.82
CA LEU A 164 -1.08 11.55 -24.75
C LEU A 164 -1.19 12.54 -23.62
N GLY A 165 -1.72 12.10 -22.48
CA GLY A 165 -1.84 12.87 -21.24
C GLY A 165 -0.70 12.59 -20.27
N TYR A 166 -0.13 13.63 -19.67
CA TYR A 166 0.86 13.54 -18.59
C TYR A 166 0.63 14.64 -17.56
N LYS A 167 0.42 14.30 -16.30
CA LYS A 167 0.12 15.24 -15.20
C LYS A 167 -1.11 16.11 -15.52
N LYS A 168 -0.88 17.39 -15.84
CA LYS A 168 -1.92 18.38 -16.16
C LYS A 168 -2.03 18.72 -17.64
N SER A 169 -1.17 18.16 -18.48
CA SER A 169 -1.10 18.45 -19.92
C SER A 169 -1.57 17.26 -20.75
N GLU A 170 -2.14 17.57 -21.91
CA GLU A 170 -2.49 16.61 -22.96
C GLU A 170 -1.95 17.13 -24.28
N LYS A 171 -1.47 16.23 -25.11
CA LYS A 171 -0.95 16.54 -26.44
C LYS A 171 -1.50 15.53 -27.45
N GLU A 172 -1.97 15.99 -28.58
CA GLU A 172 -2.27 15.16 -29.73
C GLU A 172 -0.97 14.77 -30.42
N ILE A 173 -0.81 13.49 -30.71
CA ILE A 173 0.41 12.91 -31.31
C ILE A 173 0.04 11.99 -32.46
N SER A 174 0.91 11.90 -33.46
CA SER A 174 0.80 10.96 -34.55
C SER A 174 1.20 9.54 -34.12
N PHE A 175 0.92 8.53 -34.95
CA PHE A 175 1.43 7.18 -34.72
C PHE A 175 2.96 7.14 -34.66
N LYS A 176 3.66 7.91 -35.52
CA LYS A 176 5.13 7.99 -35.51
C LYS A 176 5.67 8.57 -34.20
N ASP A 177 5.00 9.59 -33.65
CA ASP A 177 5.39 10.16 -32.34
C ASP A 177 5.15 9.14 -31.21
N LEU A 178 4.04 8.38 -31.28
CA LEU A 178 3.76 7.30 -30.33
C LEU A 178 4.83 6.22 -30.39
N GLU A 179 5.27 5.82 -31.59
CA GLU A 179 6.34 4.84 -31.77
C GLU A 179 7.66 5.32 -31.13
N MET A 180 8.06 6.56 -31.39
CA MET A 180 9.24 7.15 -30.75
C MET A 180 9.09 7.21 -29.23
N PHE A 181 7.94 7.64 -28.73
CA PHE A 181 7.66 7.72 -27.30
C PHE A 181 7.76 6.34 -26.63
N VAL A 182 7.11 5.31 -27.20
CA VAL A 182 7.13 3.94 -26.65
C VAL A 182 8.56 3.41 -26.62
N LYS A 183 9.31 3.59 -27.70
CA LYS A 183 10.72 3.17 -27.81
C LYS A 183 11.57 3.82 -26.69
N GLU A 184 11.53 5.14 -26.55
CA GLU A 184 12.28 5.86 -25.51
C GLU A 184 11.93 5.38 -24.09
N ARG A 185 10.63 5.16 -23.81
CA ARG A 185 10.19 4.74 -22.48
C ARG A 185 10.59 3.32 -22.14
N THR A 186 10.55 2.41 -23.14
CA THR A 186 10.92 0.99 -22.94
C THR A 186 12.42 0.79 -22.86
N GLU A 187 13.23 1.63 -23.54
CA GLU A 187 14.69 1.64 -23.39
C GLU A 187 15.13 2.08 -21.99
N GLU A 188 14.45 3.05 -21.37
CA GLU A 188 14.78 3.50 -20.02
C GLU A 188 14.46 2.44 -18.94
N ARG A 189 13.31 1.78 -19.04
CA ARG A 189 12.79 0.81 -18.06
C ARG A 189 11.57 0.05 -18.58
N LYS A 190 11.22 -1.04 -17.91
CA LYS A 190 9.99 -1.77 -18.23
C LYS A 190 8.77 -0.94 -17.92
N TYR A 191 7.85 -0.89 -18.88
CA TYR A 191 6.52 -0.29 -18.79
C TYR A 191 5.45 -1.37 -18.89
N ILE A 192 4.32 -1.13 -18.22
CA ILE A 192 3.06 -1.86 -18.40
C ILE A 192 2.00 -0.92 -18.93
N MET A 193 1.05 -1.48 -19.65
CA MET A 193 -0.17 -0.83 -20.06
C MET A 193 -1.37 -1.44 -19.31
N GLN A 194 -2.29 -0.60 -18.89
CA GLN A 194 -3.45 -0.99 -18.10
C GLN A 194 -4.69 -0.29 -18.63
N LYS A 195 -5.84 -0.99 -18.67
CA LYS A 195 -7.12 -0.37 -19.00
C LYS A 195 -7.33 0.85 -18.09
N TYR A 196 -7.67 1.98 -18.68
CA TYR A 196 -8.02 3.18 -17.90
C TYR A 196 -9.34 2.96 -17.17
N ILE A 197 -9.34 3.28 -15.87
CA ILE A 197 -10.56 3.26 -15.05
C ILE A 197 -11.00 4.69 -14.79
N ASN A 198 -12.23 5.02 -15.16
CA ASN A 198 -12.80 6.35 -14.96
C ASN A 198 -13.33 6.52 -13.53
N SER A 199 -12.39 6.66 -12.58
CA SER A 199 -12.71 6.97 -11.18
C SER A 199 -12.54 8.48 -10.98
N ARG A 200 -13.65 9.23 -11.18
CA ARG A 200 -13.65 10.69 -11.14
C ARG A 200 -14.83 11.23 -10.34
N THR A 201 -14.60 12.37 -9.67
CA THR A 201 -15.65 13.17 -9.03
C THR A 201 -16.60 13.75 -10.07
N ASN A 202 -17.74 14.25 -9.63
CA ASN A 202 -18.67 15.01 -10.49
C ASN A 202 -18.03 16.25 -11.15
N ASN A 203 -16.95 16.78 -10.58
CA ASN A 203 -16.17 17.88 -11.13
C ASN A 203 -15.03 17.41 -12.06
N GLY A 204 -14.90 16.10 -12.29
CA GLY A 204 -13.88 15.53 -13.17
C GLY A 204 -12.51 15.31 -12.55
N ASP A 205 -12.31 15.56 -11.26
CA ASP A 205 -11.05 15.26 -10.57
C ASP A 205 -10.89 13.74 -10.37
N PRO A 206 -9.72 13.17 -10.65
CA PRO A 206 -9.47 11.75 -10.41
C PRO A 206 -9.44 11.46 -8.91
N PHE A 207 -10.03 10.34 -8.49
CA PHE A 207 -9.96 9.89 -7.11
C PHE A 207 -9.71 8.38 -7.01
N ASP A 208 -9.29 7.96 -5.86
CA ASP A 208 -9.33 6.56 -5.42
C ASP A 208 -9.72 6.46 -3.95
N CYS A 209 -10.21 5.30 -3.55
CA CYS A 209 -10.48 4.98 -2.16
C CYS A 209 -9.32 4.16 -1.59
N ARG A 210 -8.66 4.65 -0.54
CA ARG A 210 -7.73 3.86 0.27
C ARG A 210 -8.50 3.11 1.35
N VAL A 211 -8.54 1.79 1.23
CA VAL A 211 -8.98 0.91 2.31
C VAL A 211 -7.75 0.45 3.08
N HIS A 212 -7.57 0.95 4.29
CA HIS A 212 -6.46 0.60 5.16
C HIS A 212 -6.91 -0.39 6.22
N VAL A 213 -6.25 -1.53 6.28
CA VAL A 213 -6.56 -2.62 7.21
C VAL A 213 -5.36 -2.97 8.07
N GLU A 214 -5.62 -3.26 9.33
CA GLU A 214 -4.65 -3.72 10.32
C GLU A 214 -5.20 -4.97 11.03
N LYS A 215 -4.33 -5.81 11.57
CA LYS A 215 -4.79 -6.86 12.48
C LYS A 215 -5.13 -6.28 13.85
N ASN A 216 -6.23 -6.75 14.41
CA ASN A 216 -6.76 -6.33 15.71
C ASN A 216 -6.29 -7.23 16.86
N GLY A 217 -6.82 -6.99 18.08
CA GLY A 217 -6.49 -7.74 19.28
C GLY A 217 -6.92 -9.22 19.30
N GLU A 218 -7.70 -9.66 18.32
CA GLU A 218 -8.04 -11.07 18.10
C GLU A 218 -7.15 -11.73 17.03
N GLY A 219 -6.25 -10.97 16.40
CA GLY A 219 -5.46 -11.41 15.26
C GLY A 219 -6.24 -11.48 13.95
N LYS A 220 -7.42 -10.90 13.89
CA LYS A 220 -8.27 -10.79 12.70
C LYS A 220 -8.02 -9.48 11.97
N TRP A 221 -8.25 -9.47 10.66
CA TRP A 221 -8.21 -8.24 9.88
C TRP A 221 -9.38 -7.34 10.24
N GLN A 222 -9.11 -6.05 10.35
CA GLN A 222 -10.06 -5.00 10.64
C GLN A 222 -9.75 -3.77 9.81
N ILE A 223 -10.76 -3.13 9.25
CA ILE A 223 -10.62 -1.85 8.58
C ILE A 223 -10.28 -0.80 9.64
N ALA A 224 -9.09 -0.20 9.50
CA ALA A 224 -8.65 0.90 10.34
C ALA A 224 -9.28 2.21 9.87
N ARG A 225 -9.32 2.42 8.56
CA ARG A 225 -9.98 3.56 7.92
C ARG A 225 -10.20 3.35 6.43
N LYS A 226 -11.31 3.85 5.90
CA LYS A 226 -11.55 4.12 4.48
C LYS A 226 -11.47 5.63 4.26
N TYR A 227 -10.75 6.07 3.24
CA TYR A 227 -10.68 7.49 2.90
C TYR A 227 -10.39 7.69 1.42
N ILE A 228 -10.92 8.77 0.89
CA ILE A 228 -10.76 9.15 -0.50
C ILE A 228 -9.53 10.03 -0.67
N ARG A 229 -8.73 9.74 -1.70
CA ARG A 229 -7.67 10.61 -2.17
C ARG A 229 -8.14 11.27 -3.47
N ILE A 230 -8.12 12.57 -3.54
CA ILE A 230 -8.62 13.35 -4.68
C ILE A 230 -7.46 14.10 -5.31
N GLY A 231 -7.25 13.94 -6.60
CA GLY A 231 -6.24 14.64 -7.37
C GLY A 231 -6.72 16.00 -7.86
N ILE A 232 -6.88 16.98 -6.97
CA ILE A 232 -7.45 18.29 -7.27
C ILE A 232 -6.68 18.96 -8.42
N GLY A 233 -7.39 19.28 -9.51
CA GLY A 233 -6.83 19.86 -10.72
C GLY A 233 -5.82 18.97 -11.46
N GLN A 234 -5.77 17.66 -11.17
CA GLN A 234 -4.96 16.66 -11.89
C GLN A 234 -5.79 16.01 -13.00
N LYS A 235 -5.13 15.62 -14.11
CA LYS A 235 -5.78 14.88 -15.19
C LYS A 235 -5.56 13.37 -15.09
N VAL A 236 -4.48 12.94 -14.45
CA VAL A 236 -3.99 11.57 -14.56
C VAL A 236 -4.03 10.80 -13.24
N ILE A 237 -3.78 11.43 -12.10
CA ILE A 237 -3.57 10.75 -10.82
C ILE A 237 -4.22 11.45 -9.63
N SER A 238 -4.62 10.64 -8.62
CA SER A 238 -5.22 11.08 -7.34
C SER A 238 -4.20 11.27 -6.21
N ASN A 239 -2.92 11.47 -6.51
CA ASN A 239 -1.87 11.42 -5.49
C ASN A 239 -1.84 12.69 -4.62
N VAL A 240 -2.11 12.54 -3.32
CA VAL A 240 -2.08 13.62 -2.30
C VAL A 240 -0.73 14.37 -2.27
N ASN A 241 0.39 13.66 -2.49
CA ASN A 241 1.72 14.29 -2.49
C ASN A 241 1.95 15.27 -3.66
N GLN A 242 1.02 15.36 -4.61
CA GLN A 242 1.06 16.28 -5.75
C GLN A 242 -0.01 17.38 -5.67
N GLY A 243 -0.47 17.70 -4.46
CA GLY A 243 -1.48 18.72 -4.22
C GLY A 243 -2.91 18.19 -4.18
N GLY A 244 -3.10 16.89 -3.97
CA GLY A 244 -4.41 16.29 -3.78
C GLY A 244 -4.97 16.48 -2.37
N GLY A 245 -6.28 16.28 -2.23
CA GLY A 245 -7.02 16.30 -0.96
C GLY A 245 -7.32 14.91 -0.40
N ILE A 246 -7.75 14.89 0.86
CA ILE A 246 -8.30 13.69 1.52
C ILE A 246 -9.71 14.03 1.99
N ALA A 247 -10.65 13.10 1.77
CA ALA A 247 -12.02 13.17 2.28
C ALA A 247 -12.40 11.86 2.97
N ASP A 248 -13.36 11.93 3.88
CA ASP A 248 -13.97 10.73 4.47
C ASP A 248 -14.86 10.04 3.42
N SER A 249 -14.82 8.71 3.40
CA SER A 249 -15.44 7.91 2.33
C SER A 249 -16.95 8.07 2.28
N ASP A 250 -17.62 7.98 3.41
CA ASP A 250 -19.09 8.08 3.49
C ASP A 250 -19.63 9.43 3.02
N VAL A 251 -19.03 10.54 3.47
CA VAL A 251 -19.38 11.90 3.05
C VAL A 251 -19.13 12.08 1.55
N PHE A 252 -18.01 11.59 1.06
CA PHE A 252 -17.65 11.67 -0.34
C PHE A 252 -18.61 10.88 -1.23
N PHE A 253 -18.90 9.62 -0.88
CA PHE A 253 -19.77 8.79 -1.69
C PHE A 253 -21.22 9.28 -1.70
N LYS A 254 -21.75 9.75 -0.56
CA LYS A 254 -23.06 10.41 -0.53
C LYS A 254 -23.16 11.61 -1.49
N ALA A 255 -22.08 12.38 -1.61
CA ALA A 255 -22.06 13.55 -2.48
C ALA A 255 -21.88 13.22 -3.98
N ASN A 256 -21.10 12.18 -4.32
CA ASN A 256 -20.75 11.86 -5.70
C ASN A 256 -21.52 10.65 -6.27
N PHE A 257 -22.12 9.80 -5.41
CA PHE A 257 -22.85 8.58 -5.77
C PHE A 257 -24.12 8.44 -4.91
N PRO A 258 -25.04 9.43 -4.94
CA PRO A 258 -26.17 9.50 -3.98
C PRO A 258 -27.04 8.23 -3.95
N ASP A 259 -27.21 7.55 -5.09
CA ASP A 259 -28.05 6.36 -5.21
C ASP A 259 -27.28 5.05 -4.97
N LEU A 260 -25.93 5.08 -4.89
CA LEU A 260 -25.07 3.89 -4.83
C LEU A 260 -24.14 3.87 -3.61
N TRP A 261 -24.13 4.93 -2.79
CA TRP A 261 -23.13 5.08 -1.73
C TRP A 261 -23.15 3.94 -0.70
N GLU A 262 -24.33 3.43 -0.31
CA GLU A 262 -24.44 2.33 0.64
C GLU A 262 -23.87 1.03 0.05
N GLU A 263 -24.19 0.75 -1.21
CA GLU A 263 -23.68 -0.43 -1.92
C GLU A 263 -22.15 -0.37 -2.08
N ILE A 264 -21.62 0.80 -2.42
CA ILE A 264 -20.16 1.02 -2.54
C ILE A 264 -19.48 0.78 -1.18
N GLU A 265 -20.01 1.34 -0.10
CA GLU A 265 -19.46 1.18 1.25
C GLU A 265 -19.47 -0.30 1.68
N LEU A 266 -20.57 -1.03 1.42
CA LEU A 266 -20.67 -2.47 1.70
C LEU A 266 -19.64 -3.29 0.90
N LYS A 267 -19.45 -2.99 -0.39
CA LYS A 267 -18.44 -3.65 -1.22
C LYS A 267 -17.02 -3.38 -0.72
N LEU A 268 -16.73 -2.15 -0.30
CA LEU A 268 -15.43 -1.79 0.29
C LEU A 268 -15.19 -2.49 1.63
N ASP A 269 -16.23 -2.65 2.45
CA ASP A 269 -16.17 -3.38 3.71
C ASP A 269 -15.94 -4.88 3.46
N GLU A 270 -16.65 -5.47 2.51
CA GLU A 270 -16.42 -6.86 2.11
C GLU A 270 -14.97 -7.05 1.62
N LEU A 271 -14.50 -6.17 0.75
CA LEU A 271 -13.12 -6.20 0.24
C LEU A 271 -12.11 -6.12 1.38
N GLY A 272 -12.27 -5.17 2.31
CA GLY A 272 -11.40 -4.97 3.46
C GLY A 272 -11.36 -6.16 4.42
N ASN A 273 -12.47 -6.87 4.53
CA ASN A 273 -12.62 -8.03 5.41
C ASN A 273 -12.24 -9.37 4.76
N THR A 274 -12.02 -9.43 3.43
CA THR A 274 -11.79 -10.71 2.75
C THR A 274 -10.46 -10.78 2.01
N LEU A 275 -10.11 -9.78 1.21
CA LEU A 275 -8.89 -9.80 0.40
C LEU A 275 -7.60 -9.93 1.23
N PRO A 276 -7.47 -9.34 2.44
CA PRO A 276 -6.27 -9.51 3.25
C PRO A 276 -5.97 -10.97 3.62
N TYR A 277 -6.99 -11.78 3.88
CA TYR A 277 -6.82 -13.22 4.15
C TYR A 277 -6.32 -13.96 2.91
N LYS A 278 -6.85 -13.62 1.71
CA LYS A 278 -6.36 -14.19 0.45
C LYS A 278 -4.90 -13.86 0.20
N ILE A 279 -4.48 -12.64 0.52
CA ILE A 279 -3.07 -12.23 0.37
C ILE A 279 -2.17 -13.01 1.34
N GLU A 280 -2.59 -13.24 2.59
CA GLU A 280 -1.84 -14.09 3.53
C GLU A 280 -1.75 -15.55 3.03
N GLU A 281 -2.86 -16.09 2.50
CA GLU A 281 -2.88 -17.43 1.89
C GLU A 281 -1.88 -17.52 0.74
N LEU A 282 -1.93 -16.60 -0.22
CA LEU A 282 -1.04 -16.57 -1.38
C LEU A 282 0.44 -16.38 -0.99
N ARG A 283 0.73 -15.68 0.09
CA ARG A 283 2.08 -15.47 0.60
C ARG A 283 2.56 -16.61 1.47
N GLY A 284 1.66 -17.40 2.06
CA GLY A 284 2.00 -18.42 3.07
C GLY A 284 2.64 -17.84 4.33
N THR A 285 2.49 -16.54 4.58
CA THR A 285 3.06 -15.85 5.75
C THR A 285 2.07 -14.87 6.34
N SER A 286 2.08 -14.76 7.68
CA SER A 286 1.26 -13.76 8.36
C SER A 286 1.84 -12.37 8.17
N ILE A 287 0.95 -11.39 7.93
CA ILE A 287 1.28 -9.97 7.84
C ILE A 287 0.33 -9.18 8.75
N MET A 288 0.66 -7.94 9.06
CA MET A 288 -0.05 -7.18 10.07
C MET A 288 -0.85 -6.01 9.50
N SER A 289 -0.46 -5.50 8.34
CA SER A 289 -0.98 -4.25 7.77
C SER A 289 -1.05 -4.34 6.25
N LEU A 290 -2.13 -3.85 5.65
CA LEU A 290 -2.30 -3.71 4.20
C LEU A 290 -3.04 -2.40 3.87
N GLY A 291 -2.71 -1.84 2.72
CA GLY A 291 -3.47 -0.73 2.13
C GLY A 291 -3.87 -1.07 0.70
N MET A 292 -5.14 -1.03 0.42
CA MET A 292 -5.70 -1.27 -0.91
C MET A 292 -6.11 0.05 -1.53
N ASP A 293 -5.63 0.32 -2.74
CA ASP A 293 -6.02 1.47 -3.55
C ASP A 293 -7.10 1.00 -4.52
N VAL A 294 -8.31 1.48 -4.32
CA VAL A 294 -9.51 0.98 -5.01
C VAL A 294 -10.11 2.08 -5.87
N ALA A 295 -10.33 1.77 -7.14
CA ALA A 295 -11.16 2.58 -8.04
C ALA A 295 -12.63 2.27 -7.80
N VAL A 296 -13.47 3.29 -7.86
CA VAL A 296 -14.93 3.16 -7.87
C VAL A 296 -15.44 3.64 -9.22
N HIS A 297 -16.12 2.77 -9.94
CA HIS A 297 -16.72 3.08 -11.24
C HIS A 297 -18.03 3.84 -11.07
N SER A 298 -18.50 4.46 -12.15
CA SER A 298 -19.78 5.20 -12.16
C SER A 298 -21.00 4.34 -11.83
N ASP A 299 -20.92 3.03 -12.06
CA ASP A 299 -21.96 2.05 -11.72
C ASP A 299 -21.81 1.45 -10.32
N GLY A 300 -20.88 1.98 -9.48
CA GLY A 300 -20.60 1.48 -8.16
C GLY A 300 -19.80 0.17 -8.10
N SER A 301 -19.34 -0.36 -9.23
CA SER A 301 -18.40 -1.48 -9.24
C SER A 301 -16.99 -1.05 -8.81
N LEU A 302 -16.19 -2.00 -8.33
CA LEU A 302 -14.85 -1.74 -7.81
C LEU A 302 -13.78 -2.34 -8.72
N SER A 303 -12.60 -1.71 -8.72
CA SER A 303 -11.37 -2.30 -9.26
C SER A 303 -10.17 -1.96 -8.37
N ILE A 304 -9.20 -2.86 -8.28
CA ILE A 304 -8.01 -2.67 -7.46
C ILE A 304 -6.89 -2.05 -8.30
N PHE A 305 -6.49 -0.83 -7.97
CA PHE A 305 -5.31 -0.20 -8.56
C PHE A 305 -4.01 -0.80 -8.02
N GLU A 306 -3.96 -1.04 -6.70
CA GLU A 306 -2.75 -1.50 -6.04
C GLU A 306 -3.04 -2.06 -4.64
N VAL A 307 -2.23 -3.04 -4.21
CA VAL A 307 -2.17 -3.49 -2.82
C VAL A 307 -0.77 -3.24 -2.27
N ASN A 308 -0.71 -2.55 -1.13
CA ASN A 308 0.51 -2.13 -0.48
C ASN A 308 0.69 -2.84 0.87
N GLY A 309 1.77 -3.63 1.01
CA GLY A 309 2.10 -4.36 2.25
C GLY A 309 2.74 -3.50 3.35
N ALA A 310 2.94 -2.21 3.11
CA ALA A 310 3.43 -1.25 4.11
C ALA A 310 2.82 0.12 3.83
N PRO A 311 1.52 0.26 4.04
CA PRO A 311 0.82 1.49 3.72
C PRO A 311 1.25 2.64 4.63
N ALA A 312 1.26 3.87 4.05
CA ALA A 312 1.49 5.07 4.84
C ALA A 312 0.31 5.31 5.81
N THR A 313 0.62 5.67 7.06
CA THR A 313 -0.36 5.88 8.13
C THR A 313 -0.62 7.36 8.42
N ALA A 314 -0.20 8.27 7.55
CA ALA A 314 -0.29 9.71 7.80
C ALA A 314 -1.71 10.20 8.13
N ALA A 315 -2.73 9.63 7.47
CA ALA A 315 -4.13 9.98 7.62
C ALA A 315 -4.86 9.26 8.77
N LEU A 316 -4.21 8.28 9.45
CA LEU A 316 -4.86 7.39 10.44
C LEU A 316 -3.87 6.91 11.51
N LYS A 317 -3.02 7.82 12.03
CA LYS A 317 -1.95 7.43 12.96
C LYS A 317 -2.48 6.82 14.26
N ALA A 318 -3.54 7.38 14.82
CA ALA A 318 -4.10 6.92 16.08
C ALA A 318 -4.80 5.56 15.93
N GLU A 319 -5.62 5.41 14.90
CA GLU A 319 -6.35 4.18 14.59
C GLU A 319 -5.37 3.01 14.33
N ALA A 320 -4.38 3.25 13.47
CA ALA A 320 -3.36 2.24 13.18
C ALA A 320 -2.51 1.89 14.41
N ALA A 321 -2.11 2.87 15.21
CA ALA A 321 -1.34 2.62 16.42
C ALA A 321 -2.13 1.81 17.47
N LEU A 322 -3.42 2.12 17.62
CA LEU A 322 -4.31 1.40 18.53
C LEU A 322 -4.46 -0.08 18.12
N LEU A 323 -4.84 -0.34 16.86
CA LEU A 323 -5.03 -1.71 16.35
C LEU A 323 -3.72 -2.51 16.42
N ARG A 324 -2.59 -1.91 16.02
CA ARG A 324 -1.27 -2.55 16.13
C ARG A 324 -0.94 -2.90 17.57
N THR A 325 -1.18 -2.00 18.52
CA THR A 325 -0.93 -2.27 19.95
C THR A 325 -1.79 -3.42 20.45
N GLN A 326 -3.05 -3.47 20.09
CA GLN A 326 -3.94 -4.59 20.41
C GLN A 326 -3.43 -5.91 19.80
N TYR A 327 -2.94 -5.87 18.57
CA TYR A 327 -2.32 -7.03 17.91
C TYR A 327 -1.01 -7.46 18.61
N TYR A 328 -0.19 -6.53 19.10
CA TYR A 328 1.02 -6.88 19.88
C TYR A 328 0.65 -7.65 21.15
N VAL A 329 -0.39 -7.21 21.88
CA VAL A 329 -0.91 -7.95 23.04
C VAL A 329 -1.33 -9.37 22.65
N HIS A 330 -2.05 -9.51 21.53
CA HIS A 330 -2.46 -10.80 20.99
C HIS A 330 -1.24 -11.71 20.71
N MET A 331 -0.23 -11.18 20.01
CA MET A 331 0.97 -11.93 19.64
C MET A 331 1.76 -12.38 20.86
N LEU A 332 1.96 -11.51 21.85
CA LEU A 332 2.67 -11.88 23.08
C LEU A 332 1.93 -12.94 23.90
N LYS A 333 0.59 -12.85 23.99
CA LYS A 333 -0.21 -13.90 24.63
C LYS A 333 -0.10 -15.25 23.90
N LYS A 334 -0.06 -15.23 22.57
CA LYS A 334 0.09 -16.44 21.73
C LYS A 334 1.48 -17.07 21.89
N ILE A 335 2.54 -16.25 22.02
CA ILE A 335 3.92 -16.72 22.24
C ILE A 335 4.05 -17.37 23.62
N ASN A 336 3.50 -16.75 24.66
CA ASN A 336 3.60 -17.25 26.04
C ASN A 336 2.76 -18.49 26.33
N ARG A 337 1.86 -18.88 25.41
CA ARG A 337 1.05 -20.10 25.50
C ARG A 337 1.68 -21.32 24.83
N LYS A 338 2.74 -21.12 24.05
CA LYS A 338 3.55 -22.16 23.42
C LYS A 338 4.76 -22.52 24.27
#